data_843702f61074846d5ead4242dc8ab12a
#
_entry.id   843702f61074846d5ead4242dc8ab12a
#
_cell.length_a   1.000
_cell.length_b   1.000
_cell.length_c   1.000
_cell.angle_alpha   90.00
_cell.angle_beta   90.00
_cell.angle_gamma   90.00
#
_symmetry.space_group_name_H-M   'P 1'
#
loop_
_entity.id
_entity.type
_entity.pdbx_description
1 polymer ?
#
loop_
_entity_poly.entity_id
_entity_poly.type
_entity_poly.pdbx_seq_one_letter_code
_entity_poly.pdbx_strand_id
1 'polypeptide(L)'
;MKQNSLKAERELRGWSQSKIADLLGTTTKTVGRWERGEAVPYPHYREQLCTLFGKNAQQLGWPQDTDTETLEAQSADEEALKTQDLKEITADRPSLLASTLIEPWLLLDPAIPQAQGKLNSLLGRHELVTQVKHRLFAADNLTLMALNSLPCIGKTAVATATAMDCQVQAYFSDGILWARLGPYPNVLGQLIRWGALLGVTASQVDNVKSPQAWGRSLRAAMNNRHLLLIIEDAWTSEDALALQVGGPECAHLLTTHLPQIAQAFSEQASIIIPPLEEADALALLACFVPQLVLQDPKGAQALVRTLNCLPLALNLMGNYV
;
A
#
# COMPACT_ATOMS: atom_id res chain seq x y z
N MET A 1 34.86 -3.19 -16.18
CA MET A 1 34.13 -2.63 -15.05
C MET A 1 33.52 -1.31 -15.51
N LYS A 2 32.20 -1.24 -15.74
CA LYS A 2 31.51 0.02 -16.06
C LYS A 2 31.52 0.88 -14.79
N GLN A 3 32.27 1.97 -14.82
CA GLN A 3 32.26 2.97 -13.74
C GLN A 3 30.86 3.49 -13.59
N ASN A 4 30.28 3.35 -12.38
CA ASN A 4 28.91 3.80 -12.12
C ASN A 4 28.90 5.34 -12.15
N SER A 5 28.37 5.92 -13.21
CA SER A 5 28.45 7.36 -13.47
C SER A 5 27.69 8.19 -12.43
N LEU A 6 26.69 7.63 -11.74
CA LEU A 6 25.98 8.30 -10.66
C LEU A 6 26.90 8.67 -9.50
N LYS A 7 27.78 7.74 -9.07
CA LYS A 7 28.74 7.99 -8.00
C LYS A 7 29.71 9.10 -8.39
N ALA A 8 30.24 9.05 -9.63
CA ALA A 8 31.17 10.05 -10.13
C ALA A 8 30.55 11.46 -10.19
N GLU A 9 29.29 11.56 -10.62
CA GLU A 9 28.57 12.84 -10.69
C GLU A 9 28.27 13.42 -9.29
N ARG A 10 27.95 12.58 -8.33
CA ARG A 10 27.75 12.99 -6.95
C ARG A 10 29.04 13.55 -6.35
N GLU A 11 30.15 12.82 -6.53
CA GLU A 11 31.47 13.21 -6.01
C GLU A 11 31.98 14.50 -6.67
N LEU A 12 31.76 14.68 -7.96
CA LEU A 12 32.11 15.91 -8.67
C LEU A 12 31.42 17.15 -8.07
N ARG A 13 30.21 16.98 -7.50
CA ARG A 13 29.47 18.06 -6.84
C ARG A 13 29.75 18.17 -5.34
N GLY A 14 30.62 17.33 -4.82
CA GLY A 14 30.95 17.30 -3.38
C GLY A 14 29.77 16.87 -2.50
N TRP A 15 28.81 16.11 -3.06
CA TRP A 15 27.62 15.70 -2.31
C TRP A 15 27.85 14.36 -1.60
N SER A 16 27.25 14.23 -0.39
CA SER A 16 27.16 12.95 0.30
C SER A 16 26.01 12.09 -0.24
N GLN A 17 26.05 10.79 -0.01
CA GLN A 17 24.92 9.90 -0.31
C GLN A 17 23.66 10.30 0.48
N SER A 18 23.84 10.80 1.71
CA SER A 18 22.75 11.34 2.53
C SER A 18 22.07 12.53 1.86
N LYS A 19 22.86 13.45 1.30
CA LYS A 19 22.33 14.61 0.58
C LYS A 19 21.43 14.23 -0.60
N ILE A 20 21.83 13.21 -1.38
CA ILE A 20 20.98 12.70 -2.48
C ILE A 20 19.74 12.00 -1.92
N ALA A 21 19.91 11.21 -0.86
CA ALA A 21 18.78 10.53 -0.21
C ALA A 21 17.72 11.52 0.28
N ASP A 22 18.14 12.62 0.90
CA ASP A 22 17.25 13.68 1.38
C ASP A 22 16.53 14.39 0.22
N LEU A 23 17.26 14.69 -0.87
CA LEU A 23 16.68 15.35 -2.05
C LEU A 23 15.65 14.50 -2.79
N LEU A 24 15.81 13.18 -2.76
CA LEU A 24 14.94 12.22 -3.45
C LEU A 24 13.87 11.60 -2.53
N GLY A 25 13.87 11.93 -1.24
CA GLY A 25 12.96 11.30 -0.27
C GLY A 25 13.19 9.79 -0.09
N THR A 26 14.45 9.32 -0.18
CA THR A 26 14.83 7.92 -0.05
C THR A 26 15.86 7.70 1.07
N THR A 27 16.44 6.51 1.17
CA THR A 27 17.45 6.20 2.19
C THR A 27 18.87 6.21 1.62
N THR A 28 19.86 6.56 2.44
CA THR A 28 21.29 6.50 2.08
C THR A 28 21.69 5.10 1.61
N LYS A 29 21.12 4.05 2.21
CA LYS A 29 21.34 2.66 1.80
C LYS A 29 20.85 2.39 0.37
N THR A 30 19.72 2.97 -0.01
CA THR A 30 19.16 2.87 -1.37
C THR A 30 20.06 3.54 -2.39
N VAL A 31 20.51 4.76 -2.12
CA VAL A 31 21.47 5.48 -2.98
C VAL A 31 22.78 4.69 -3.14
N GLY A 32 23.30 4.13 -2.04
CA GLY A 32 24.49 3.30 -2.06
C GLY A 32 24.34 2.04 -2.93
N ARG A 33 23.17 1.40 -2.94
CA ARG A 33 22.89 0.25 -3.83
C ARG A 33 22.87 0.65 -5.30
N TRP A 34 22.30 1.80 -5.63
CA TRP A 34 22.33 2.34 -7.00
C TRP A 34 23.76 2.64 -7.47
N GLU A 35 24.57 3.23 -6.61
CA GLU A 35 25.97 3.54 -6.92
C GLU A 35 26.85 2.29 -7.08
N ARG A 36 26.53 1.19 -6.41
CA ARG A 36 27.24 -0.09 -6.59
C ARG A 36 26.70 -0.92 -7.75
N GLY A 37 25.60 -0.47 -8.39
CA GLY A 37 24.95 -1.22 -9.46
C GLY A 37 24.20 -2.47 -9.00
N GLU A 38 23.92 -2.58 -7.68
CA GLU A 38 23.16 -3.67 -7.07
C GLU A 38 21.64 -3.55 -7.34
N ALA A 39 21.19 -2.34 -7.69
CA ALA A 39 19.81 -2.06 -8.05
C ALA A 39 19.77 -0.91 -9.05
N VAL A 40 18.78 -0.94 -9.95
CA VAL A 40 18.46 0.17 -10.85
C VAL A 40 17.39 1.03 -10.17
N PRO A 41 17.53 2.37 -10.16
CA PRO A 41 16.47 3.24 -9.64
C PRO A 41 15.17 3.04 -10.43
N TYR A 42 14.03 3.05 -9.75
CA TYR A 42 12.73 3.08 -10.43
C TYR A 42 12.60 4.29 -11.36
N PRO A 43 11.73 4.24 -12.41
CA PRO A 43 11.58 5.31 -13.40
C PRO A 43 11.46 6.71 -12.79
N HIS A 44 10.63 6.87 -11.77
CA HIS A 44 10.46 8.11 -11.02
C HIS A 44 11.77 8.67 -10.42
N TYR A 45 12.59 7.83 -9.79
CA TYR A 45 13.90 8.27 -9.26
C TYR A 45 14.92 8.53 -10.37
N ARG A 46 14.85 7.79 -11.50
CA ARG A 46 15.69 8.06 -12.66
C ARG A 46 15.44 9.44 -13.24
N GLU A 47 14.16 9.80 -13.39
CA GLU A 47 13.75 11.11 -13.91
C GLU A 47 14.19 12.25 -12.98
N GLN A 48 14.00 12.10 -11.68
CA GLN A 48 14.47 13.07 -10.68
C GLN A 48 16.00 13.19 -10.68
N LEU A 49 16.74 12.08 -10.79
CA LEU A 49 18.19 12.08 -10.88
C LEU A 49 18.67 12.73 -12.20
N CYS A 50 18.01 12.48 -13.31
CA CYS A 50 18.31 13.13 -14.60
C CYS A 50 18.12 14.65 -14.47
N THR A 51 17.05 15.11 -13.88
CA THR A 51 16.79 16.54 -13.64
C THR A 51 17.80 17.14 -12.66
N LEU A 52 18.11 16.45 -11.57
CA LEU A 52 19.04 16.89 -10.53
C LEU A 52 20.48 17.03 -11.03
N PHE A 53 20.90 16.12 -11.91
CA PHE A 53 22.25 16.12 -12.47
C PHE A 53 22.33 16.81 -13.83
N GLY A 54 21.21 17.15 -14.46
CA GLY A 54 21.16 17.71 -15.82
C GLY A 54 21.71 16.74 -16.87
N LYS A 55 21.51 15.43 -16.68
CA LYS A 55 22.02 14.35 -17.51
C LYS A 55 20.92 13.36 -17.86
N ASN A 56 21.05 12.68 -19.01
CA ASN A 56 20.11 11.63 -19.37
C ASN A 56 20.45 10.28 -18.67
N ALA A 57 19.51 9.34 -18.69
CA ALA A 57 19.63 8.05 -18.01
C ALA A 57 20.86 7.25 -18.46
N GLN A 58 21.20 7.29 -19.76
CA GLN A 58 22.39 6.62 -20.30
C GLN A 58 23.68 7.22 -19.74
N GLN A 59 23.75 8.54 -19.62
CA GLN A 59 24.91 9.24 -19.05
C GLN A 59 25.08 8.96 -17.54
N LEU A 60 24.00 8.61 -16.86
CA LEU A 60 24.01 8.18 -15.46
C LEU A 60 24.21 6.66 -15.29
N GLY A 61 24.36 5.92 -16.41
CA GLY A 61 24.70 4.50 -16.41
C GLY A 61 23.54 3.54 -16.45
N TRP A 62 22.31 4.01 -16.76
CA TRP A 62 21.12 3.18 -16.90
C TRP A 62 20.67 3.07 -18.36
N PRO A 63 20.12 1.89 -18.79
CA PRO A 63 19.55 1.76 -20.12
C PRO A 63 18.34 2.68 -20.28
N GLN A 64 18.13 3.20 -21.50
CA GLN A 64 16.87 3.88 -21.84
C GLN A 64 15.77 2.83 -22.00
N ASP A 65 14.53 3.21 -21.68
CA ASP A 65 13.33 2.36 -21.81
C ASP A 65 12.95 2.05 -23.29
N THR A 66 13.85 2.26 -24.25
CA THR A 66 13.69 1.94 -25.68
C THR A 66 13.82 0.44 -25.99
N ASP A 67 14.30 -0.38 -25.05
CA ASP A 67 14.43 -1.83 -25.28
C ASP A 67 13.12 -2.61 -25.02
N THR A 68 12.12 -1.95 -24.42
CA THR A 68 10.79 -2.55 -24.22
C THR A 68 9.95 -2.53 -25.49
N GLU A 69 10.10 -1.48 -26.33
CA GLU A 69 9.38 -1.39 -27.62
C GLU A 69 9.89 -2.39 -28.66
N THR A 70 11.19 -2.76 -28.60
CA THR A 70 11.77 -3.73 -29.55
C THR A 70 11.39 -5.18 -29.24
N LEU A 71 11.08 -5.49 -27.97
CA LEU A 71 10.59 -6.81 -27.59
C LEU A 71 9.08 -6.96 -27.86
N GLU A 72 8.31 -5.87 -27.75
CA GLU A 72 6.89 -5.86 -28.12
C GLU A 72 6.69 -5.90 -29.63
N ALA A 73 7.58 -5.28 -30.42
CA ALA A 73 7.52 -5.36 -31.90
C ALA A 73 7.87 -6.75 -32.43
N GLN A 74 8.78 -7.48 -31.79
CA GLN A 74 9.10 -8.86 -32.18
C GLN A 74 8.03 -9.87 -31.76
N SER A 75 7.31 -9.63 -30.66
CA SER A 75 6.15 -10.45 -30.27
C SER A 75 4.92 -10.20 -31.14
N ALA A 76 4.76 -8.99 -31.69
CA ALA A 76 3.66 -8.65 -32.59
C ALA A 76 3.80 -9.31 -33.98
N ASP A 77 5.03 -9.45 -34.49
CA ASP A 77 5.28 -10.13 -35.76
C ASP A 77 5.13 -11.67 -35.70
N GLU A 78 5.41 -12.28 -34.54
CA GLU A 78 5.13 -13.73 -34.34
C GLU A 78 3.64 -14.04 -34.14
N GLU A 79 2.86 -13.13 -33.56
CA GLU A 79 1.41 -13.27 -33.45
C GLU A 79 0.69 -13.00 -34.77
N ALA A 80 1.21 -12.11 -35.61
CA ALA A 80 0.66 -11.83 -36.92
C ALA A 80 0.75 -13.03 -37.90
N LEU A 81 1.78 -13.88 -37.76
CA LEU A 81 1.94 -15.08 -38.61
C LEU A 81 1.00 -16.23 -38.19
N LYS A 82 0.54 -16.26 -36.93
CA LYS A 82 -0.39 -17.28 -36.43
C LYS A 82 -1.88 -16.93 -36.67
N THR A 83 -2.16 -15.69 -37.04
CA THR A 83 -3.54 -15.23 -37.26
C THR A 83 -4.03 -15.33 -38.70
N GLN A 84 -3.17 -15.70 -39.65
CA GLN A 84 -3.59 -15.91 -41.04
C GLN A 84 -4.31 -17.22 -41.30
N ASP A 85 -4.08 -18.28 -40.50
CA ASP A 85 -4.75 -19.57 -40.67
C ASP A 85 -6.10 -19.70 -39.95
N LEU A 86 -6.57 -18.65 -39.26
CA LEU A 86 -7.84 -18.66 -38.52
C LEU A 86 -8.94 -17.76 -39.09
N LYS A 87 -8.73 -17.18 -40.29
CA LYS A 87 -9.71 -16.27 -40.92
C LYS A 87 -10.79 -16.93 -41.79
N GLU A 88 -10.76 -18.26 -41.92
CA GLU A 88 -11.74 -18.94 -42.76
C GLU A 88 -12.90 -19.67 -42.08
N ILE A 89 -13.03 -19.61 -40.73
CA ILE A 89 -14.05 -20.42 -40.01
C ILE A 89 -15.07 -19.61 -39.19
N THR A 90 -15.06 -18.26 -39.22
CA THR A 90 -16.09 -17.53 -38.44
C THR A 90 -16.67 -16.33 -39.18
N ALA A 91 -17.44 -16.61 -40.25
CA ALA A 91 -18.46 -15.69 -40.76
C ALA A 91 -19.79 -16.09 -40.12
N ASP A 92 -20.08 -15.74 -38.90
CA ASP A 92 -21.39 -15.48 -38.31
C ASP A 92 -21.33 -15.44 -36.77
N ARG A 93 -20.87 -14.32 -36.22
CA ARG A 93 -21.27 -13.88 -34.86
C ARG A 93 -21.19 -12.38 -34.77
N PRO A 94 -22.28 -11.68 -34.40
CA PRO A 94 -22.23 -10.25 -34.24
C PRO A 94 -21.45 -9.86 -32.97
N SER A 95 -20.45 -9.01 -33.21
CA SER A 95 -19.98 -7.95 -32.34
C SER A 95 -20.08 -8.16 -30.81
N LEU A 96 -19.09 -8.79 -30.21
CA LEU A 96 -18.78 -8.66 -28.79
C LEU A 96 -17.32 -8.19 -28.56
N LEU A 97 -16.72 -7.51 -29.52
CA LEU A 97 -15.37 -6.93 -29.43
C LEU A 97 -15.43 -5.40 -29.55
N ALA A 98 -16.25 -4.76 -28.72
CA ALA A 98 -16.20 -3.32 -28.53
C ALA A 98 -16.42 -3.00 -27.04
N SER A 99 -15.53 -3.45 -26.20
CA SER A 99 -15.37 -2.97 -24.83
C SER A 99 -13.99 -3.37 -24.34
N THR A 100 -12.93 -2.97 -25.04
CA THR A 100 -11.70 -2.58 -24.35
C THR A 100 -12.05 -1.26 -23.67
N LEU A 101 -12.90 -1.36 -22.64
CA LEU A 101 -13.04 -0.33 -21.65
C LEU A 101 -11.63 -0.14 -21.09
N ILE A 102 -11.05 1.02 -21.37
CA ILE A 102 -10.01 1.61 -20.57
C ILE A 102 -10.48 1.40 -19.13
N GLU A 103 -9.94 0.41 -18.45
CA GLU A 103 -10.19 0.22 -17.03
C GLU A 103 -9.84 1.56 -16.39
N PRO A 104 -10.77 2.22 -15.68
CA PRO A 104 -10.40 3.43 -14.97
C PRO A 104 -9.25 3.02 -14.05
N TRP A 105 -8.08 3.65 -14.22
CA TRP A 105 -6.88 3.33 -13.44
C TRP A 105 -7.22 3.47 -11.96
N LEU A 106 -7.44 2.35 -11.30
CA LEU A 106 -7.71 2.30 -9.88
C LEU A 106 -6.55 2.96 -9.15
N LEU A 107 -6.79 4.06 -8.47
CA LEU A 107 -5.77 4.75 -7.69
C LEU A 107 -5.45 3.94 -6.43
N LEU A 108 -4.41 3.13 -6.46
CA LEU A 108 -3.88 2.48 -5.26
C LEU A 108 -2.73 3.30 -4.70
N ASP A 109 -2.89 3.79 -3.48
CA ASP A 109 -1.86 4.55 -2.80
C ASP A 109 -0.59 3.70 -2.59
N PRO A 110 0.59 4.15 -3.06
CA PRO A 110 1.85 3.43 -2.84
C PRO A 110 2.23 3.24 -1.37
N ALA A 111 1.59 3.98 -0.44
CA ALA A 111 1.78 3.82 0.99
C ALA A 111 1.04 2.61 1.59
N ILE A 112 0.16 1.96 0.84
CA ILE A 112 -0.47 0.70 1.28
C ILE A 112 0.64 -0.31 1.56
N PRO A 113 0.71 -0.89 2.77
CA PRO A 113 1.73 -1.88 3.09
C PRO A 113 1.64 -3.05 2.12
N GLN A 114 2.74 -3.32 1.40
CA GLN A 114 2.78 -4.52 0.59
C GLN A 114 2.85 -5.72 1.53
N ALA A 115 1.96 -6.68 1.35
CA ALA A 115 2.01 -7.94 2.08
C ALA A 115 3.36 -8.60 1.75
N GLN A 116 4.34 -8.44 2.66
CA GLN A 116 5.65 -9.06 2.51
C GLN A 116 5.47 -10.57 2.62
N GLY A 117 5.38 -11.20 1.47
CA GLY A 117 5.48 -12.64 1.27
C GLY A 117 4.50 -13.50 2.07
N LYS A 118 3.62 -14.18 1.36
CA LYS A 118 2.79 -15.33 1.74
C LYS A 118 1.44 -15.01 2.39
N LEU A 119 0.45 -15.77 1.96
CA LEU A 119 -0.92 -15.97 2.47
C LEU A 119 -1.06 -16.04 4.01
N ASN A 120 0.03 -16.13 4.74
CA ASN A 120 0.09 -16.37 6.18
C ASN A 120 -0.41 -15.21 7.05
N SER A 121 -0.45 -13.99 6.51
CA SER A 121 -0.89 -12.82 7.28
C SER A 121 -2.39 -12.77 7.56
N LEU A 122 -3.19 -13.64 6.92
CA LEU A 122 -4.65 -13.67 7.03
C LEU A 122 -5.20 -14.96 7.64
N LEU A 123 -4.34 -15.84 8.18
CA LEU A 123 -4.80 -17.04 8.86
C LEU A 123 -5.79 -16.66 9.97
N GLY A 124 -6.96 -17.29 9.97
CA GLY A 124 -8.03 -17.03 10.93
C GLY A 124 -8.69 -15.65 10.82
N ARG A 125 -8.50 -14.88 9.74
CA ARG A 125 -9.03 -13.51 9.59
C ARG A 125 -10.02 -13.34 8.43
N HIS A 126 -10.33 -14.38 7.67
CA HIS A 126 -11.21 -14.28 6.50
C HIS A 126 -12.61 -13.78 6.84
N GLU A 127 -13.22 -14.30 7.91
CA GLU A 127 -14.54 -13.84 8.36
C GLU A 127 -14.51 -12.39 8.80
N LEU A 128 -13.44 -11.98 9.51
CA LEU A 128 -13.26 -10.60 9.95
C LEU A 128 -13.13 -9.64 8.76
N VAL A 129 -12.34 -9.99 7.74
CA VAL A 129 -12.24 -9.20 6.51
C VAL A 129 -13.58 -9.11 5.80
N THR A 130 -14.34 -10.20 5.74
CA THR A 130 -15.70 -10.23 5.19
C THR A 130 -16.65 -9.30 5.98
N GLN A 131 -16.58 -9.32 7.30
CA GLN A 131 -17.35 -8.43 8.16
C GLN A 131 -16.98 -6.96 7.94
N VAL A 132 -15.68 -6.65 7.80
CA VAL A 132 -15.19 -5.30 7.50
C VAL A 132 -15.75 -4.83 6.15
N LYS A 133 -15.68 -5.67 5.11
CA LYS A 133 -16.25 -5.34 3.78
C LYS A 133 -17.74 -5.01 3.86
N HIS A 134 -18.53 -5.86 4.47
CA HIS A 134 -19.97 -5.62 4.61
C HIS A 134 -20.29 -4.31 5.33
N ARG A 135 -19.51 -3.98 6.36
CA ARG A 135 -19.68 -2.72 7.09
C ARG A 135 -19.25 -1.51 6.26
N LEU A 136 -18.14 -1.59 5.53
CA LEU A 136 -17.69 -0.50 4.65
C LEU A 136 -18.66 -0.22 3.51
N PHE A 137 -19.33 -1.25 2.98
CA PHE A 137 -20.35 -1.08 1.94
C PHE A 137 -21.69 -0.52 2.47
N ALA A 138 -21.91 -0.58 3.76
CA ALA A 138 -23.14 -0.13 4.42
C ALA A 138 -23.00 1.18 5.21
N ALA A 139 -21.76 1.63 5.47
CA ALA A 139 -21.50 2.76 6.36
C ALA A 139 -20.30 3.59 5.89
N ASP A 140 -20.36 4.89 6.10
CA ASP A 140 -19.36 5.84 5.62
C ASP A 140 -18.04 5.76 6.39
N ASN A 141 -18.09 5.41 7.68
CA ASN A 141 -16.94 5.38 8.58
C ASN A 141 -16.92 4.12 9.43
N LEU A 142 -15.78 3.44 9.47
CA LEU A 142 -15.58 2.22 10.25
C LEU A 142 -14.28 2.29 11.04
N THR A 143 -14.29 1.81 12.27
CA THR A 143 -13.08 1.71 13.10
C THR A 143 -12.74 0.27 13.44
N LEU A 144 -11.48 -0.12 13.25
CA LEU A 144 -10.90 -1.37 13.73
C LEU A 144 -10.16 -1.13 15.04
N MET A 145 -10.58 -1.81 16.09
CA MET A 145 -9.95 -1.76 17.41
C MET A 145 -9.37 -3.11 17.81
N ALA A 146 -8.43 -3.10 18.75
CA ALA A 146 -8.00 -4.30 19.42
C ALA A 146 -8.82 -4.52 20.70
N LEU A 147 -9.11 -5.78 21.02
CA LEU A 147 -9.65 -6.15 22.32
C LEU A 147 -8.65 -5.69 23.42
N ASN A 148 -9.16 -5.01 24.45
CA ASN A 148 -8.36 -4.49 25.56
C ASN A 148 -7.13 -3.67 25.13
N SER A 149 -7.22 -2.94 24.03
CA SER A 149 -6.11 -2.11 23.50
C SER A 149 -4.80 -2.87 23.21
N LEU A 150 -4.85 -4.19 23.00
CA LEU A 150 -3.66 -5.00 22.74
C LEU A 150 -2.95 -4.56 21.45
N PRO A 151 -1.65 -4.27 21.51
CA PRO A 151 -0.85 -4.05 20.32
C PRO A 151 -0.65 -5.36 19.54
N CYS A 152 -0.24 -5.26 18.29
CA CYS A 152 0.23 -6.42 17.50
C CYS A 152 -0.80 -7.50 17.20
N ILE A 153 -2.11 -7.21 17.37
CA ILE A 153 -3.23 -8.13 17.15
C ILE A 153 -3.54 -8.36 15.65
N GLY A 154 -2.94 -7.53 14.77
CA GLY A 154 -3.14 -7.64 13.31
C GLY A 154 -4.10 -6.61 12.70
N LYS A 155 -4.38 -5.46 13.34
CA LYS A 155 -5.22 -4.37 12.77
C LYS A 155 -4.74 -3.94 11.39
N THR A 156 -3.46 -3.63 11.24
CA THR A 156 -2.83 -3.27 9.98
C THR A 156 -2.97 -4.38 8.94
N ALA A 157 -2.80 -5.66 9.35
CA ALA A 157 -2.95 -6.79 8.43
C ALA A 157 -4.38 -6.90 7.88
N VAL A 158 -5.40 -6.73 8.74
CA VAL A 158 -6.81 -6.72 8.33
C VAL A 158 -7.10 -5.53 7.41
N ALA A 159 -6.64 -4.32 7.75
CA ALA A 159 -6.81 -3.14 6.91
C ALA A 159 -6.13 -3.28 5.55
N THR A 160 -4.90 -3.82 5.52
CA THR A 160 -4.16 -4.10 4.26
C THR A 160 -4.89 -5.15 3.42
N ALA A 161 -5.35 -6.24 4.04
CA ALA A 161 -6.09 -7.28 3.34
C ALA A 161 -7.42 -6.74 2.77
N THR A 162 -8.09 -5.87 3.50
CA THR A 162 -9.30 -5.18 3.02
C THR A 162 -8.99 -4.31 1.81
N ALA A 163 -7.88 -3.52 1.85
CA ALA A 163 -7.46 -2.70 0.73
C ALA A 163 -7.09 -3.51 -0.53
N MET A 164 -6.58 -4.71 -0.35
CA MET A 164 -6.15 -5.60 -1.44
C MET A 164 -7.24 -6.56 -1.92
N ASP A 165 -8.42 -6.53 -1.29
CA ASP A 165 -9.56 -7.36 -1.69
C ASP A 165 -10.18 -6.84 -3.00
N CYS A 166 -10.36 -7.73 -4.00
CA CYS A 166 -10.86 -7.35 -5.31
C CYS A 166 -12.29 -6.77 -5.29
N GLN A 167 -13.14 -7.21 -4.35
CA GLN A 167 -14.50 -6.67 -4.23
C GLN A 167 -14.49 -5.27 -3.62
N VAL A 168 -13.56 -4.99 -2.68
CA VAL A 168 -13.35 -3.65 -2.11
C VAL A 168 -12.83 -2.70 -3.19
N GLN A 169 -11.86 -3.15 -3.98
CA GLN A 169 -11.31 -2.37 -5.10
C GLN A 169 -12.35 -2.10 -6.19
N ALA A 170 -13.21 -3.08 -6.48
CA ALA A 170 -14.30 -2.91 -7.44
C ALA A 170 -15.38 -1.95 -6.93
N TYR A 171 -15.67 -1.96 -5.62
CA TYR A 171 -16.65 -1.07 -4.99
C TYR A 171 -16.13 0.37 -4.91
N PHE A 172 -14.92 0.58 -4.42
CA PHE A 172 -14.26 1.89 -4.38
C PHE A 172 -13.47 2.14 -5.67
N SER A 173 -14.20 2.25 -6.77
CA SER A 173 -13.67 2.25 -8.14
C SER A 173 -12.71 3.40 -8.45
N ASP A 174 -12.77 4.51 -7.70
CA ASP A 174 -11.85 5.65 -7.87
C ASP A 174 -10.55 5.50 -7.08
N GLY A 175 -10.48 4.53 -6.17
CA GLY A 175 -9.22 4.16 -5.53
C GLY A 175 -9.24 4.04 -4.01
N ILE A 176 -8.05 3.72 -3.49
CA ILE A 176 -7.81 3.54 -2.06
C ILE A 176 -6.62 4.40 -1.66
N LEU A 177 -6.83 5.29 -0.69
CA LEU A 177 -5.81 6.13 -0.08
C LEU A 177 -5.42 5.59 1.30
N TRP A 178 -4.15 5.72 1.65
CA TRP A 178 -3.61 5.22 2.91
C TRP A 178 -2.85 6.32 3.63
N ALA A 179 -3.11 6.55 4.92
CA ALA A 179 -2.32 7.42 5.76
C ALA A 179 -1.90 6.69 7.02
N ARG A 180 -0.63 6.71 7.34
CA ARG A 180 -0.11 6.19 8.61
C ARG A 180 0.19 7.36 9.54
N LEU A 181 -0.41 7.34 10.73
CA LEU A 181 -0.24 8.39 11.75
C LEU A 181 0.89 8.06 12.73
N GLY A 182 0.71 7.04 13.57
CA GLY A 182 1.62 6.78 14.67
C GLY A 182 1.55 7.84 15.78
N PRO A 183 2.44 7.78 16.79
CA PRO A 183 2.40 8.68 17.95
C PRO A 183 2.83 10.13 17.64
N TYR A 184 3.53 10.39 16.55
CA TYR A 184 4.00 11.72 16.11
C TYR A 184 3.66 11.94 14.64
N PRO A 185 2.38 12.15 14.30
CA PRO A 185 1.96 12.19 12.91
C PRO A 185 2.31 13.52 12.22
N ASN A 186 2.63 13.42 10.93
CA ASN A 186 2.68 14.57 10.04
C ASN A 186 1.39 14.64 9.22
N VAL A 187 0.30 15.09 9.85
CA VAL A 187 -1.04 15.19 9.23
C VAL A 187 -1.01 16.04 7.97
N LEU A 188 -0.35 17.21 8.03
CA LEU A 188 -0.23 18.09 6.86
C LEU A 188 0.48 17.39 5.71
N GLY A 189 1.57 16.69 5.98
CA GLY A 189 2.30 15.90 4.98
C GLY A 189 1.44 14.81 4.33
N GLN A 190 0.58 14.15 5.10
CA GLN A 190 -0.37 13.15 4.55
C GLN A 190 -1.41 13.81 3.64
N LEU A 191 -1.99 14.95 4.03
CA LEU A 191 -2.96 15.68 3.22
C LEU A 191 -2.33 16.21 1.91
N ILE A 192 -1.10 16.74 1.98
CA ILE A 192 -0.35 17.18 0.79
C ILE A 192 -0.11 16.00 -0.16
N ARG A 193 0.29 14.85 0.37
CA ARG A 193 0.53 13.64 -0.42
C ARG A 193 -0.75 13.14 -1.09
N TRP A 194 -1.87 13.09 -0.37
CA TRP A 194 -3.16 12.76 -0.96
C TRP A 194 -3.58 13.77 -2.02
N GLY A 195 -3.29 15.07 -1.77
CA GLY A 195 -3.50 16.10 -2.77
C GLY A 195 -2.74 15.84 -4.07
N ALA A 196 -1.47 15.48 -3.97
CA ALA A 196 -0.66 15.14 -5.14
C ALA A 196 -1.22 13.92 -5.90
N LEU A 197 -1.67 12.87 -5.20
CA LEU A 197 -2.29 11.70 -5.80
C LEU A 197 -3.61 12.01 -6.52
N LEU A 198 -4.37 12.98 -6.01
CA LEU A 198 -5.65 13.39 -6.56
C LEU A 198 -5.56 14.54 -7.57
N GLY A 199 -4.35 15.05 -7.83
CA GLY A 199 -4.12 16.14 -8.76
C GLY A 199 -4.44 17.54 -8.18
N VAL A 200 -4.58 17.68 -6.84
CA VAL A 200 -4.76 18.96 -6.18
C VAL A 200 -3.41 19.67 -6.05
N THR A 201 -3.32 20.85 -6.64
CA THR A 201 -2.09 21.68 -6.62
C THR A 201 -2.12 22.69 -5.47
N ALA A 202 -0.95 23.14 -5.02
CA ALA A 202 -0.83 24.13 -3.96
C ALA A 202 -1.54 25.46 -4.29
N SER A 203 -1.68 25.81 -5.57
CA SER A 203 -2.42 27.00 -6.02
C SER A 203 -3.93 26.91 -5.80
N GLN A 204 -4.46 25.71 -5.58
CA GLN A 204 -5.89 25.46 -5.28
C GLN A 204 -6.18 25.43 -3.78
N VAL A 205 -5.19 25.73 -2.95
CA VAL A 205 -5.29 25.67 -1.49
C VAL A 205 -5.07 27.08 -0.93
N ASP A 206 -6.06 27.64 -0.24
CA ASP A 206 -6.02 29.00 0.32
C ASP A 206 -4.80 29.25 1.23
N ASN A 207 -4.44 28.23 2.03
CA ASN A 207 -3.29 28.27 2.92
C ASN A 207 -2.58 26.93 2.94
N VAL A 208 -1.48 26.80 2.22
CA VAL A 208 -0.69 25.58 2.06
C VAL A 208 -0.09 25.03 3.38
N LYS A 209 -0.02 25.84 4.43
CA LYS A 209 0.47 25.45 5.76
C LYS A 209 -0.64 24.98 6.69
N SER A 210 -1.91 25.07 6.28
CA SER A 210 -3.06 24.71 7.09
C SER A 210 -3.62 23.34 6.73
N PRO A 211 -3.63 22.36 7.64
CA PRO A 211 -4.31 21.08 7.42
C PRO A 211 -5.79 21.25 7.05
N GLN A 212 -6.48 22.22 7.66
CA GLN A 212 -7.89 22.50 7.41
C GLN A 212 -8.13 23.01 5.97
N ALA A 213 -7.20 23.83 5.44
CA ALA A 213 -7.31 24.32 4.06
C ALA A 213 -7.11 23.16 3.06
N TRP A 214 -6.13 22.31 3.28
CA TRP A 214 -5.93 21.10 2.50
C TRP A 214 -7.14 20.16 2.58
N GLY A 215 -7.69 19.98 3.79
CA GLY A 215 -8.89 19.15 3.98
C GLY A 215 -10.08 19.62 3.17
N ARG A 216 -10.33 20.97 3.09
CA ARG A 216 -11.40 21.52 2.25
C ARG A 216 -11.16 21.29 0.76
N SER A 217 -9.94 21.52 0.27
CA SER A 217 -9.59 21.33 -1.14
C SER A 217 -9.68 19.84 -1.54
N LEU A 218 -9.22 18.93 -0.66
CA LEU A 218 -9.34 17.49 -0.87
C LEU A 218 -10.80 17.04 -0.89
N ARG A 219 -11.63 17.50 0.04
CA ARG A 219 -13.06 17.17 0.06
C ARG A 219 -13.76 17.63 -1.21
N ALA A 220 -13.41 18.81 -1.74
CA ALA A 220 -13.93 19.28 -3.03
C ALA A 220 -13.48 18.39 -4.19
N ALA A 221 -12.22 17.94 -4.20
CA ALA A 221 -11.67 17.05 -5.22
C ALA A 221 -12.26 15.63 -5.17
N MET A 222 -12.71 15.19 -3.98
CA MET A 222 -13.28 13.84 -3.75
C MET A 222 -14.82 13.82 -3.84
N ASN A 223 -15.49 14.95 -4.03
CA ASN A 223 -16.94 15.10 -3.84
C ASN A 223 -17.80 14.02 -4.50
N ASN A 224 -17.45 13.59 -5.71
CA ASN A 224 -18.21 12.60 -6.48
C ASN A 224 -17.39 11.31 -6.72
N ARG A 225 -16.35 11.04 -5.93
CA ARG A 225 -15.49 9.88 -6.11
C ARG A 225 -15.81 8.80 -5.09
N HIS A 226 -15.81 7.56 -5.53
CA HIS A 226 -15.94 6.37 -4.69
C HIS A 226 -14.54 5.95 -4.18
N LEU A 227 -14.09 6.56 -3.10
CA LEU A 227 -12.76 6.32 -2.52
C LEU A 227 -12.86 5.68 -1.13
N LEU A 228 -11.95 4.77 -0.84
CA LEU A 228 -11.70 4.29 0.52
C LEU A 228 -10.46 5.01 1.09
N LEU A 229 -10.64 5.70 2.20
CA LEU A 229 -9.55 6.36 2.93
C LEU A 229 -9.20 5.54 4.17
N ILE A 230 -8.00 4.98 4.21
CA ILE A 230 -7.53 4.18 5.35
C ILE A 230 -6.57 5.02 6.19
N ILE A 231 -6.90 5.16 7.47
CA ILE A 231 -6.14 5.92 8.46
C ILE A 231 -5.59 4.92 9.47
N GLU A 232 -4.28 4.66 9.41
CA GLU A 232 -3.63 3.66 10.23
C GLU A 232 -2.99 4.25 11.47
N ASP A 233 -3.16 3.54 12.60
CA ASP A 233 -2.47 3.77 13.87
C ASP A 233 -2.70 5.17 14.45
N ALA A 234 -3.98 5.55 14.62
CA ALA A 234 -4.38 6.81 15.21
C ALA A 234 -4.16 6.83 16.73
N TRP A 235 -3.52 7.88 17.23
CA TRP A 235 -3.19 8.10 18.63
C TRP A 235 -3.93 9.28 19.27
N THR A 236 -4.48 10.19 18.46
CA THR A 236 -5.33 11.30 18.90
C THR A 236 -6.58 11.39 18.03
N SER A 237 -7.68 11.87 18.62
CA SER A 237 -8.92 12.12 17.86
C SER A 237 -8.75 13.27 16.88
N GLU A 238 -7.97 14.29 17.23
CA GLU A 238 -7.74 15.46 16.40
C GLU A 238 -7.07 15.08 15.08
N ASP A 239 -6.00 14.29 15.13
CA ASP A 239 -5.27 13.82 13.93
C ASP A 239 -6.13 12.90 13.07
N ALA A 240 -6.90 12.02 13.69
CA ALA A 240 -7.81 11.11 12.97
C ALA A 240 -8.90 11.90 12.23
N LEU A 241 -9.54 12.85 12.90
CA LEU A 241 -10.61 13.68 12.32
C LEU A 241 -10.08 14.64 11.25
N ALA A 242 -8.84 15.12 11.39
CA ALA A 242 -8.21 15.97 10.36
C ALA A 242 -8.01 15.25 9.03
N LEU A 243 -7.93 13.90 9.02
CA LEU A 243 -7.86 13.07 7.82
C LEU A 243 -9.23 12.55 7.34
N GLN A 244 -10.32 12.87 8.03
CA GLN A 244 -11.68 12.56 7.62
C GLN A 244 -12.15 13.56 6.57
N VAL A 245 -11.53 13.52 5.39
CA VAL A 245 -11.69 14.52 4.33
C VAL A 245 -12.46 14.02 3.10
N GLY A 246 -13.00 12.80 3.13
CA GLY A 246 -13.77 12.23 2.03
C GLY A 246 -15.07 12.99 1.71
N GLY A 247 -15.54 12.83 0.47
CA GLY A 247 -16.87 13.25 0.02
C GLY A 247 -17.96 12.27 0.46
N PRO A 248 -19.23 12.50 0.05
CA PRO A 248 -20.36 11.67 0.46
C PRO A 248 -20.29 10.21 -0.02
N GLU A 249 -19.60 9.95 -1.11
CA GLU A 249 -19.41 8.61 -1.69
C GLU A 249 -18.09 7.94 -1.21
N CYS A 250 -17.40 8.57 -0.27
CA CYS A 250 -16.17 8.05 0.29
C CYS A 250 -16.44 7.34 1.62
N ALA A 251 -15.73 6.24 1.87
CA ALA A 251 -15.72 5.60 3.18
C ALA A 251 -14.35 5.75 3.86
N HIS A 252 -14.34 5.72 5.19
CA HIS A 252 -13.12 5.79 5.98
C HIS A 252 -12.97 4.54 6.83
N LEU A 253 -11.75 3.98 6.85
CA LEU A 253 -11.37 2.87 7.71
C LEU A 253 -10.25 3.34 8.65
N LEU A 254 -10.55 3.45 9.93
CA LEU A 254 -9.59 3.84 10.96
C LEU A 254 -9.06 2.61 11.69
N THR A 255 -7.77 2.57 12.00
CA THR A 255 -7.22 1.65 12.99
C THR A 255 -6.66 2.40 14.19
N THR A 256 -7.04 1.98 15.39
CA THR A 256 -6.56 2.58 16.64
C THR A 256 -6.46 1.56 17.77
N HIS A 257 -5.72 1.90 18.81
CA HIS A 257 -5.65 1.17 20.08
C HIS A 257 -6.59 1.76 21.13
N LEU A 258 -7.08 2.98 20.92
CA LEU A 258 -7.74 3.79 21.93
C LEU A 258 -9.26 3.85 21.68
N PRO A 259 -10.10 3.33 22.59
CA PRO A 259 -11.55 3.32 22.43
C PRO A 259 -12.17 4.72 22.25
N GLN A 260 -11.58 5.73 22.91
CA GLN A 260 -12.07 7.11 22.81
C GLN A 260 -11.96 7.66 21.38
N ILE A 261 -10.87 7.29 20.66
CA ILE A 261 -10.68 7.70 19.27
C ILE A 261 -11.68 7.00 18.37
N ALA A 262 -11.90 5.70 18.60
CA ALA A 262 -12.88 4.93 17.86
C ALA A 262 -14.29 5.53 17.98
N GLN A 263 -14.68 5.87 19.19
CA GLN A 263 -15.99 6.50 19.48
C GLN A 263 -16.12 7.88 18.82
N ALA A 264 -15.06 8.69 18.86
CA ALA A 264 -15.07 10.03 18.25
C ALA A 264 -15.10 9.98 16.71
N PHE A 265 -14.51 8.94 16.10
CA PHE A 265 -14.40 8.80 14.66
C PHE A 265 -15.65 8.16 14.02
N SER A 266 -16.20 7.14 14.66
CA SER A 266 -17.34 6.37 14.14
C SER A 266 -18.28 5.98 15.29
N GLU A 267 -19.22 6.82 15.64
CA GLU A 267 -20.06 6.74 16.85
C GLU A 267 -20.57 5.31 17.22
N GLN A 268 -20.89 4.48 16.23
CA GLN A 268 -21.43 3.13 16.45
C GLN A 268 -20.81 2.04 15.55
N ALA A 269 -19.92 2.39 14.62
CA ALA A 269 -19.36 1.47 13.63
C ALA A 269 -17.93 1.05 14.00
N SER A 270 -17.76 0.30 15.08
CA SER A 270 -16.47 -0.28 15.43
C SER A 270 -16.49 -1.81 15.36
N ILE A 271 -15.38 -2.40 14.90
CA ILE A 271 -15.13 -3.84 14.93
C ILE A 271 -13.96 -4.10 15.86
N ILE A 272 -14.19 -4.97 16.84
CA ILE A 272 -13.13 -5.40 17.76
C ILE A 272 -12.44 -6.63 17.18
N ILE A 273 -11.12 -6.53 17.00
CA ILE A 273 -10.29 -7.64 16.53
C ILE A 273 -9.85 -8.49 17.74
N PRO A 274 -10.28 -9.76 17.84
CA PRO A 274 -9.86 -10.67 18.89
C PRO A 274 -8.43 -11.21 18.63
N PRO A 275 -7.75 -11.84 19.58
CA PRO A 275 -6.62 -12.72 19.34
C PRO A 275 -6.96 -13.81 18.32
N LEU A 276 -5.95 -14.51 17.76
CA LEU A 276 -6.23 -15.68 16.92
C LEU A 276 -6.84 -16.78 17.76
N GLU A 277 -7.64 -17.63 17.12
CA GLU A 277 -8.00 -18.90 17.74
C GLU A 277 -6.76 -19.80 17.85
N GLU A 278 -6.74 -20.70 18.80
CA GLU A 278 -5.58 -21.55 19.06
C GLU A 278 -5.17 -22.37 17.84
N ALA A 279 -6.15 -22.87 17.08
CA ALA A 279 -5.91 -23.61 15.85
C ALA A 279 -5.22 -22.76 14.78
N ASP A 280 -5.67 -21.52 14.57
CA ASP A 280 -5.09 -20.59 13.61
C ASP A 280 -3.71 -20.10 14.06
N ALA A 281 -3.52 -19.90 15.35
CA ALA A 281 -2.24 -19.54 15.95
C ALA A 281 -1.20 -20.66 15.79
N LEU A 282 -1.60 -21.93 15.95
CA LEU A 282 -0.75 -23.09 15.66
C LEU A 282 -0.44 -23.20 14.16
N ALA A 283 -1.43 -22.99 13.31
CA ALA A 283 -1.22 -22.97 11.86
C ALA A 283 -0.26 -21.85 11.44
N LEU A 284 -0.37 -20.66 12.06
CA LEU A 284 0.56 -19.56 11.84
C LEU A 284 1.98 -19.93 12.29
N LEU A 285 2.14 -20.52 13.48
CA LEU A 285 3.44 -20.99 13.98
C LEU A 285 4.04 -22.07 13.05
N ALA A 286 3.23 -23.01 12.56
CA ALA A 286 3.65 -24.04 11.63
C ALA A 286 4.16 -23.50 10.29
N CYS A 287 3.75 -22.31 9.87
CA CYS A 287 4.28 -21.65 8.67
C CYS A 287 5.75 -21.25 8.81
N PHE A 288 6.24 -21.01 10.03
CA PHE A 288 7.62 -20.63 10.31
C PHE A 288 8.45 -21.84 10.74
N VAL A 289 7.91 -22.66 11.64
CA VAL A 289 8.61 -23.78 12.27
C VAL A 289 7.79 -25.07 12.19
N PRO A 290 7.52 -25.61 10.98
CA PRO A 290 6.68 -26.80 10.80
C PRO A 290 7.24 -28.02 11.54
N GLN A 291 8.54 -28.18 11.58
CA GLN A 291 9.23 -29.30 12.26
C GLN A 291 8.93 -29.31 13.75
N LEU A 292 8.99 -28.14 14.41
CA LEU A 292 8.72 -28.02 15.85
C LEU A 292 7.27 -28.43 16.16
N VAL A 293 6.31 -27.95 15.37
CA VAL A 293 4.89 -28.24 15.57
C VAL A 293 4.60 -29.74 15.37
N LEU A 294 5.31 -30.41 14.44
CA LEU A 294 5.14 -31.83 14.18
C LEU A 294 5.82 -32.71 15.25
N GLN A 295 7.00 -32.33 15.72
CA GLN A 295 7.78 -33.13 16.68
C GLN A 295 7.28 -32.99 18.13
N ASP A 296 6.87 -31.77 18.52
CA ASP A 296 6.31 -31.50 19.86
C ASP A 296 5.02 -30.67 19.77
N PRO A 297 3.88 -31.28 19.40
CA PRO A 297 2.59 -30.59 19.32
C PRO A 297 2.13 -29.99 20.67
N LYS A 298 2.47 -30.64 21.78
CA LYS A 298 2.08 -30.16 23.12
C LYS A 298 2.89 -28.94 23.52
N GLY A 299 4.19 -28.94 23.25
CA GLY A 299 5.06 -27.79 23.49
C GLY A 299 4.68 -26.59 22.59
N ALA A 300 4.37 -26.84 21.31
CA ALA A 300 3.89 -25.83 20.39
C ALA A 300 2.56 -25.21 20.88
N GLN A 301 1.63 -26.03 21.36
CA GLN A 301 0.36 -25.58 21.93
C GLN A 301 0.57 -24.74 23.22
N ALA A 302 1.46 -25.18 24.11
CA ALA A 302 1.81 -24.43 25.30
C ALA A 302 2.45 -23.06 24.94
N LEU A 303 3.33 -23.03 23.94
CA LEU A 303 3.95 -21.80 23.44
C LEU A 303 2.89 -20.82 22.89
N VAL A 304 1.99 -21.28 22.04
CA VAL A 304 0.91 -20.47 21.47
C VAL A 304 0.03 -19.83 22.55
N ARG A 305 -0.32 -20.61 23.58
CA ARG A 305 -1.08 -20.11 24.75
C ARG A 305 -0.30 -19.10 25.56
N THR A 306 0.97 -19.34 25.79
CA THR A 306 1.85 -18.42 26.52
C THR A 306 1.99 -17.07 25.79
N LEU A 307 1.98 -17.08 24.46
CA LEU A 307 2.01 -15.89 23.63
C LEU A 307 0.62 -15.27 23.41
N ASN A 308 -0.42 -15.74 24.13
CA ASN A 308 -1.80 -15.27 24.02
C ASN A 308 -2.33 -15.25 22.59
N CYS A 309 -1.91 -16.17 21.74
CA CYS A 309 -2.30 -16.25 20.33
C CYS A 309 -2.10 -14.94 19.56
N LEU A 310 -1.11 -14.13 19.92
CA LEU A 310 -0.81 -12.84 19.28
C LEU A 310 -0.01 -13.04 18.00
N PRO A 311 -0.51 -12.62 16.81
CA PRO A 311 0.13 -12.88 15.53
C PRO A 311 1.59 -12.42 15.43
N LEU A 312 1.89 -11.21 15.93
CA LEU A 312 3.27 -10.71 15.86
C LEU A 312 4.20 -11.46 16.80
N ALA A 313 3.75 -11.84 18.00
CA ALA A 313 4.55 -12.62 18.92
C ALA A 313 4.91 -13.98 18.33
N LEU A 314 3.93 -14.65 17.70
CA LEU A 314 4.12 -15.92 16.99
C LEU A 314 5.09 -15.79 15.82
N ASN A 315 4.97 -14.70 15.04
CA ASN A 315 5.86 -14.41 13.91
C ASN A 315 7.31 -14.19 14.39
N LEU A 316 7.50 -13.39 15.44
CA LEU A 316 8.83 -13.14 16.00
C LEU A 316 9.47 -14.43 16.55
N MET A 317 8.72 -15.22 17.31
CA MET A 317 9.20 -16.51 17.82
C MET A 317 9.50 -17.49 16.71
N GLY A 318 8.62 -17.63 15.71
CA GLY A 318 8.82 -18.54 14.60
C GLY A 318 10.00 -18.19 13.68
N ASN A 319 10.40 -16.92 13.61
CA ASN A 319 11.59 -16.51 12.87
C ASN A 319 12.88 -16.59 13.73
N TYR A 320 12.77 -16.73 15.04
CA TYR A 320 13.92 -16.78 15.95
C TYR A 320 14.38 -18.23 16.20
N VAL A 321 13.49 -19.21 16.11
CA VAL A 321 13.75 -20.64 16.30
C VAL A 321 14.15 -21.29 14.97
#